data_b15d83ef952efe420e1a1e797dedd2d5
#
_entry.id   b15d83ef952efe420e1a1e797dedd2d5
#
_cell.length_a   1.000
_cell.length_b   1.000
_cell.length_c   1.000
_cell.angle_alpha   90.00
_cell.angle_beta   90.00
_cell.angle_gamma   90.00
#
_symmetry.space_group_name_H-M   'P 1'
#
loop_
_entity.id
_entity.type
_entity.pdbx_description
1 polymer ?
#
loop_
_entity_poly.entity_id
_entity_poly.type
_entity_poly.pdbx_seq_one_letter_code
_entity_poly.pdbx_strand_id
1 'polypeptide(L)'
;VRSASAMALARKAAASSMVLLKNANALLPLSKQTKRIALVGPLANNRAEVMGSWKARGEDKDVVTVLEGIKNKLGSGTEVNYVQGCDFLDPSTSEFSAALEAAKQSDVVIAVVGEKALMSGESRSRAVLRLPGKQEALLDTLRKAGKPLVVVLMNGRPLCLESVDKQADAMLEAWFPGTQCGNAVADVLFGDIVPAAKLTASFPLTEGQIPNNYNYKRSGRPGDMPYSSTVRHIDVPNRNLYPFGYGLSYTTFSYGEMQCPTAFDDKGFLPVSVDVTNTGNYDGEEIVQLYVADKVASMVRPVKELKGFQKVFIPKGQTKRVEFKLNVKDLGFWNNLMQYVVEP
;
A
#
# COMPACT_ATOMS: atom_id res chain seq x y z
N VAL A 1 -20.35 -2.56 20.29
CA VAL A 1 -19.82 -1.84 21.45
C VAL A 1 -18.79 -0.81 20.97
N ARG A 2 -19.15 0.49 21.06
CA ARG A 2 -18.32 1.61 20.56
C ARG A 2 -17.72 2.40 21.71
N SER A 3 -16.93 1.74 22.54
CA SER A 3 -16.16 2.45 23.56
C SER A 3 -15.11 3.37 22.95
N ALA A 4 -14.71 4.41 23.64
CA ALA A 4 -13.63 5.31 23.19
C ALA A 4 -12.33 4.54 22.89
N SER A 5 -12.01 3.53 23.70
CA SER A 5 -10.84 2.67 23.51
C SER A 5 -10.95 1.81 22.23
N ALA A 6 -12.13 1.25 21.95
CA ALA A 6 -12.33 0.49 20.71
C ALA A 6 -12.23 1.36 19.46
N MET A 7 -12.77 2.59 19.50
CA MET A 7 -12.63 3.54 18.39
C MET A 7 -11.18 3.99 18.20
N ALA A 8 -10.43 4.24 19.27
CA ALA A 8 -9.01 4.58 19.21
C ALA A 8 -8.19 3.43 18.60
N LEU A 9 -8.48 2.18 19.01
CA LEU A 9 -7.82 1.00 18.45
C LEU A 9 -8.16 0.82 16.97
N ALA A 10 -9.42 0.99 16.56
CA ALA A 10 -9.83 0.94 15.16
C ALA A 10 -9.12 2.00 14.31
N ARG A 11 -9.00 3.24 14.80
CA ARG A 11 -8.25 4.31 14.15
C ARG A 11 -6.77 3.98 14.00
N LYS A 12 -6.16 3.48 15.07
CA LYS A 12 -4.74 3.04 15.05
C LYS A 12 -4.54 1.89 14.04
N ALA A 13 -5.40 0.88 14.06
CA ALA A 13 -5.32 -0.26 13.15
C ALA A 13 -5.44 0.19 11.69
N ALA A 14 -6.43 1.04 11.37
CA ALA A 14 -6.62 1.59 10.04
C ALA A 14 -5.38 2.38 9.57
N ALA A 15 -4.87 3.31 10.38
CA ALA A 15 -3.69 4.10 10.00
C ALA A 15 -2.44 3.22 9.85
N SER A 16 -2.28 2.19 10.70
CA SER A 16 -1.14 1.27 10.65
C SER A 16 -1.16 0.29 9.47
N SER A 17 -2.29 0.14 8.78
CA SER A 17 -2.42 -0.70 7.60
C SER A 17 -2.23 0.06 6.28
N MET A 18 -2.23 1.39 6.30
CA MET A 18 -2.08 2.22 5.10
C MET A 18 -0.65 2.17 4.58
N VAL A 19 -0.51 1.96 3.27
CA VAL A 19 0.79 1.87 2.59
C VAL A 19 1.03 3.10 1.74
N LEU A 20 2.12 3.81 2.01
CA LEU A 20 2.56 4.91 1.18
C LEU A 20 3.25 4.35 -0.08
N LEU A 21 2.59 4.46 -1.23
CA LEU A 21 3.08 3.92 -2.50
C LEU A 21 3.99 4.89 -3.24
N LYS A 22 3.71 6.19 -3.16
CA LYS A 22 4.46 7.24 -3.83
C LYS A 22 4.48 8.51 -2.98
N ASN A 23 5.60 9.24 -2.99
CA ASN A 23 5.73 10.53 -2.32
C ASN A 23 6.80 11.39 -3.01
N ALA A 24 6.47 11.91 -4.19
CA ALA A 24 7.38 12.74 -4.97
C ALA A 24 7.67 14.05 -4.23
N ASN A 25 8.93 14.46 -4.21
CA ASN A 25 9.40 15.70 -3.59
C ASN A 25 8.99 15.86 -2.11
N ALA A 26 8.79 14.75 -1.40
CA ALA A 26 8.33 14.74 -0.01
C ALA A 26 7.04 15.58 0.19
N LEU A 27 6.08 15.46 -0.74
CA LEU A 27 4.80 16.18 -0.68
C LEU A 27 4.03 15.86 0.60
N LEU A 28 4.03 14.61 1.02
CA LEU A 28 3.49 14.17 2.30
C LEU A 28 4.60 14.11 3.37
N PRO A 29 4.30 14.44 4.63
CA PRO A 29 3.01 14.87 5.13
C PRO A 29 2.66 16.30 4.69
N LEU A 30 1.36 16.56 4.47
CA LEU A 30 0.85 17.89 4.19
C LEU A 30 0.98 18.78 5.41
N SER A 31 1.21 20.07 5.17
CA SER A 31 1.22 21.06 6.25
C SER A 31 -0.19 21.23 6.85
N LYS A 32 -0.28 21.22 8.19
CA LYS A 32 -1.50 21.56 8.92
C LYS A 32 -1.91 23.02 8.75
N GLN A 33 -1.06 23.88 8.16
CA GLN A 33 -1.32 25.27 7.82
C GLN A 33 -1.82 25.46 6.38
N THR A 34 -2.00 24.37 5.60
CA THR A 34 -2.60 24.44 4.26
C THR A 34 -3.94 25.17 4.31
N LYS A 35 -4.12 26.18 3.45
CA LYS A 35 -5.29 27.06 3.53
C LYS A 35 -6.47 26.55 2.73
N ARG A 36 -6.24 25.96 1.57
CA ARG A 36 -7.29 25.51 0.67
C ARG A 36 -6.99 24.11 0.14
N ILE A 37 -7.92 23.21 0.34
CA ILE A 37 -7.85 21.83 -0.12
C ILE A 37 -9.03 21.56 -1.04
N ALA A 38 -8.78 21.10 -2.26
CA ALA A 38 -9.80 20.45 -3.07
C ALA A 38 -9.84 18.97 -2.70
N LEU A 39 -10.95 18.52 -2.14
CA LEU A 39 -11.18 17.12 -1.83
C LEU A 39 -12.16 16.54 -2.85
N VAL A 40 -11.72 15.61 -3.68
CA VAL A 40 -12.47 15.14 -4.84
C VAL A 40 -12.56 13.61 -4.83
N GLY A 41 -13.62 13.06 -5.39
CA GLY A 41 -13.75 11.64 -5.61
C GLY A 41 -14.93 10.98 -4.90
N PRO A 42 -15.40 9.82 -5.43
CA PRO A 42 -16.61 9.15 -4.95
C PRO A 42 -16.48 8.58 -3.53
N LEU A 43 -15.26 8.42 -3.03
CA LEU A 43 -14.99 7.90 -1.68
C LEU A 43 -14.67 9.00 -0.65
N ALA A 44 -14.54 10.26 -1.09
CA ALA A 44 -14.15 11.35 -0.21
C ALA A 44 -15.16 11.65 0.91
N ASN A 45 -16.46 11.55 0.59
CA ASN A 45 -17.55 11.72 1.55
C ASN A 45 -18.52 10.54 1.53
N ASN A 46 -17.99 9.32 1.52
CA ASN A 46 -18.75 8.09 1.43
C ASN A 46 -18.69 7.31 2.75
N ARG A 47 -19.84 6.86 3.24
CA ARG A 47 -19.97 6.05 4.47
C ARG A 47 -20.21 4.57 4.17
N ALA A 48 -20.87 4.28 3.05
CA ALA A 48 -21.36 2.94 2.75
C ALA A 48 -20.26 1.99 2.30
N GLU A 49 -19.24 2.51 1.58
CA GLU A 49 -18.28 1.68 0.87
C GLU A 49 -16.98 1.43 1.65
N VAL A 50 -16.60 2.31 2.58
CA VAL A 50 -15.27 2.32 3.20
C VAL A 50 -15.04 1.22 4.26
N MET A 51 -16.08 0.48 4.64
CA MET A 51 -15.95 -0.68 5.53
C MET A 51 -15.70 -1.99 4.77
N GLY A 52 -15.82 -1.98 3.46
CA GLY A 52 -15.69 -3.18 2.63
C GLY A 52 -16.86 -4.15 2.75
N SER A 53 -16.79 -5.27 2.03
CA SER A 53 -17.85 -6.28 1.97
C SER A 53 -18.00 -7.12 3.25
N TRP A 54 -16.96 -7.23 4.05
CA TRP A 54 -16.92 -8.04 5.28
C TRP A 54 -17.22 -7.22 6.55
N LYS A 55 -18.02 -6.16 6.42
CA LYS A 55 -18.35 -5.25 7.53
C LYS A 55 -19.21 -5.86 8.64
N ALA A 56 -19.68 -7.09 8.48
CA ALA A 56 -20.57 -7.77 9.40
C ALA A 56 -21.80 -6.89 9.78
N ARG A 57 -21.94 -6.52 11.06
CA ARG A 57 -23.00 -5.62 11.56
C ARG A 57 -22.56 -4.17 11.64
N GLY A 58 -21.49 -3.78 10.94
CA GLY A 58 -21.06 -2.38 10.85
C GLY A 58 -22.15 -1.51 10.18
N GLU A 59 -22.44 -0.36 10.79
CA GLU A 59 -23.46 0.58 10.32
C GLU A 59 -22.81 1.81 9.69
N ASP A 60 -23.28 2.23 8.53
CA ASP A 60 -22.71 3.35 7.77
C ASP A 60 -22.71 4.67 8.55
N LYS A 61 -23.73 4.88 9.42
CA LYS A 61 -23.80 6.06 10.32
C LYS A 61 -22.61 6.20 11.26
N ASP A 62 -21.87 5.10 11.51
CA ASP A 62 -20.74 5.03 12.42
C ASP A 62 -19.42 5.41 11.77
N VAL A 63 -19.41 5.57 10.46
CA VAL A 63 -18.22 5.90 9.67
C VAL A 63 -17.93 7.39 9.76
N VAL A 64 -16.67 7.72 10.02
CA VAL A 64 -16.12 9.05 9.80
C VAL A 64 -15.58 9.11 8.38
N THR A 65 -16.15 9.96 7.51
CA THR A 65 -15.71 10.11 6.12
C THR A 65 -14.36 10.85 6.04
N VAL A 66 -13.67 10.75 4.89
CA VAL A 66 -12.40 11.48 4.70
C VAL A 66 -12.61 12.98 4.83
N LEU A 67 -13.71 13.51 4.29
CA LEU A 67 -14.10 14.91 4.44
C LEU A 67 -14.23 15.32 5.90
N GLU A 68 -14.92 14.51 6.70
CA GLU A 68 -15.06 14.78 8.15
C GLU A 68 -13.73 14.67 8.87
N GLY A 69 -12.93 13.63 8.58
CA GLY A 69 -11.62 13.43 9.20
C GLY A 69 -10.67 14.59 8.95
N ILE A 70 -10.61 15.12 7.71
CA ILE A 70 -9.80 16.28 7.37
C ILE A 70 -10.31 17.54 8.08
N LYS A 71 -11.63 17.78 8.06
CA LYS A 71 -12.22 18.92 8.78
C LYS A 71 -11.98 18.86 10.29
N ASN A 72 -12.11 17.67 10.88
CA ASN A 72 -11.84 17.46 12.31
C ASN A 72 -10.36 17.72 12.65
N LYS A 73 -9.45 17.38 11.73
CA LYS A 73 -8.00 17.55 11.90
C LYS A 73 -7.56 19.01 11.82
N LEU A 74 -8.09 19.76 10.86
CA LEU A 74 -7.60 21.09 10.52
C LEU A 74 -8.47 22.23 11.09
N GLY A 75 -9.70 21.92 11.50
CA GLY A 75 -10.64 22.91 12.02
C GLY A 75 -11.03 23.97 10.98
N SER A 76 -11.40 25.16 11.44
CA SER A 76 -11.85 26.28 10.61
C SER A 76 -10.73 27.05 9.91
N GLY A 77 -9.46 26.70 10.17
CA GLY A 77 -8.31 27.38 9.57
C GLY A 77 -8.02 26.99 8.12
N THR A 78 -8.67 25.94 7.64
CA THR A 78 -8.53 25.41 6.27
C THR A 78 -9.88 25.31 5.59
N GLU A 79 -9.97 25.88 4.41
CA GLU A 79 -11.12 25.68 3.52
C GLU A 79 -11.00 24.34 2.81
N VAL A 80 -11.99 23.46 2.98
CA VAL A 80 -12.07 22.18 2.28
C VAL A 80 -13.24 22.22 1.31
N ASN A 81 -12.92 22.41 0.03
CA ASN A 81 -13.88 22.40 -1.05
C ASN A 81 -14.06 20.98 -1.58
N TYR A 82 -15.23 20.38 -1.34
CA TYR A 82 -15.56 19.01 -1.72
C TYR A 82 -16.38 18.97 -3.00
N VAL A 83 -15.97 18.12 -3.95
CA VAL A 83 -16.70 17.77 -5.16
C VAL A 83 -16.63 16.26 -5.36
N GLN A 84 -17.76 15.57 -5.56
CA GLN A 84 -17.74 14.13 -5.81
C GLN A 84 -17.03 13.80 -7.12
N GLY A 85 -17.23 14.60 -8.17
CA GLY A 85 -16.59 14.48 -9.46
C GLY A 85 -17.15 13.37 -10.35
N CYS A 86 -17.30 12.15 -9.84
CA CYS A 86 -17.92 11.03 -10.56
C CYS A 86 -18.47 9.99 -9.58
N ASP A 87 -19.25 9.06 -10.10
CA ASP A 87 -19.63 7.82 -9.43
C ASP A 87 -18.70 6.65 -9.86
N PHE A 88 -18.87 5.48 -9.23
CA PHE A 88 -18.10 4.27 -9.52
C PHE A 88 -18.42 3.62 -10.86
N LEU A 89 -19.67 3.69 -11.34
CA LEU A 89 -20.12 3.02 -12.54
C LEU A 89 -20.84 3.94 -13.53
N ASP A 90 -21.32 5.08 -13.07
CA ASP A 90 -21.97 6.07 -13.93
C ASP A 90 -20.92 6.64 -14.92
N PRO A 91 -21.18 6.64 -16.23
CA PRO A 91 -20.29 7.23 -17.23
C PRO A 91 -20.32 8.77 -17.21
N SER A 92 -21.18 9.42 -16.41
CA SER A 92 -21.30 10.87 -16.33
C SER A 92 -19.98 11.54 -15.93
N THR A 93 -19.71 12.66 -16.59
CA THR A 93 -18.59 13.57 -16.31
C THR A 93 -19.09 14.97 -15.97
N SER A 94 -20.37 15.11 -15.63
CA SER A 94 -21.03 16.41 -15.41
C SER A 94 -20.37 17.26 -14.33
N GLU A 95 -19.74 16.64 -13.33
CA GLU A 95 -19.04 17.35 -12.25
C GLU A 95 -17.55 17.60 -12.51
N PHE A 96 -16.99 17.15 -13.65
CA PHE A 96 -15.55 17.33 -13.94
C PHE A 96 -15.13 18.78 -13.99
N SER A 97 -15.99 19.65 -14.55
CA SER A 97 -15.72 21.10 -14.60
C SER A 97 -15.66 21.71 -13.19
N ALA A 98 -16.62 21.35 -12.32
CA ALA A 98 -16.63 21.82 -10.94
C ALA A 98 -15.41 21.29 -10.14
N ALA A 99 -15.04 20.03 -10.36
CA ALA A 99 -13.86 19.43 -9.74
C ALA A 99 -12.56 20.13 -10.18
N LEU A 100 -12.43 20.46 -11.46
CA LEU A 100 -11.29 21.21 -12.00
C LEU A 100 -11.21 22.62 -11.41
N GLU A 101 -12.32 23.34 -11.32
CA GLU A 101 -12.34 24.68 -10.73
C GLU A 101 -12.00 24.67 -9.24
N ALA A 102 -12.52 23.70 -8.48
CA ALA A 102 -12.13 23.48 -7.08
C ALA A 102 -10.61 23.22 -6.97
N ALA A 103 -10.07 22.39 -7.85
CA ALA A 103 -8.64 22.08 -7.90
C ALA A 103 -7.78 23.33 -8.19
N LYS A 104 -8.15 24.14 -9.18
CA LYS A 104 -7.42 25.39 -9.53
C LYS A 104 -7.34 26.37 -8.37
N GLN A 105 -8.41 26.46 -7.58
CA GLN A 105 -8.52 27.38 -6.44
C GLN A 105 -7.86 26.88 -5.17
N SER A 106 -7.33 25.65 -5.17
CA SER A 106 -6.72 25.01 -4.01
C SER A 106 -5.18 25.13 -3.99
N ASP A 107 -4.60 24.85 -2.83
CA ASP A 107 -3.16 24.72 -2.66
C ASP A 107 -2.69 23.28 -2.95
N VAL A 108 -3.58 22.31 -2.68
CA VAL A 108 -3.37 20.88 -2.92
C VAL A 108 -4.71 20.22 -3.26
N VAL A 109 -4.66 19.20 -4.11
CA VAL A 109 -5.79 18.33 -4.46
C VAL A 109 -5.62 16.98 -3.79
N ILE A 110 -6.66 16.53 -3.09
CA ILE A 110 -6.73 15.18 -2.53
C ILE A 110 -7.86 14.46 -3.26
N ALA A 111 -7.52 13.46 -4.07
CA ALA A 111 -8.48 12.62 -4.77
C ALA A 111 -8.65 11.30 -4.02
N VAL A 112 -9.88 10.97 -3.61
CA VAL A 112 -10.20 9.72 -2.91
C VAL A 112 -10.99 8.81 -3.83
N VAL A 113 -10.33 7.80 -4.37
CA VAL A 113 -10.81 6.93 -5.44
C VAL A 113 -10.65 5.45 -5.07
N GLY A 114 -11.30 4.56 -5.80
CA GLY A 114 -11.18 3.12 -5.54
C GLY A 114 -12.39 2.31 -5.96
N GLU A 115 -12.64 1.24 -5.22
CA GLU A 115 -13.72 0.28 -5.47
C GLU A 115 -14.88 0.45 -4.49
N LYS A 116 -16.09 0.04 -4.92
CA LYS A 116 -17.21 -0.21 -4.00
C LYS A 116 -16.92 -1.42 -3.12
N ALA A 117 -17.47 -1.45 -1.92
CA ALA A 117 -17.36 -2.58 -1.00
C ALA A 117 -17.65 -3.93 -1.67
N LEU A 118 -18.75 -4.01 -2.43
CA LEU A 118 -19.18 -5.23 -3.12
C LEU A 118 -18.39 -5.58 -4.39
N MET A 119 -17.37 -4.81 -4.76
CA MET A 119 -16.46 -5.18 -5.85
C MET A 119 -15.36 -6.12 -5.41
N SER A 120 -15.18 -6.36 -4.10
CA SER A 120 -14.27 -7.36 -3.54
C SER A 120 -14.97 -8.23 -2.50
N GLY A 121 -14.39 -9.37 -2.17
CA GLY A 121 -14.93 -10.36 -1.25
C GLY A 121 -15.30 -11.66 -1.95
N GLU A 122 -16.09 -12.49 -1.28
CA GLU A 122 -16.50 -13.80 -1.80
C GLU A 122 -17.30 -13.67 -3.10
N SER A 123 -16.93 -14.47 -4.10
CA SER A 123 -17.56 -14.48 -5.43
C SER A 123 -17.52 -13.12 -6.15
N ARG A 124 -16.49 -12.30 -5.89
CA ARG A 124 -16.32 -10.96 -6.46
C ARG A 124 -15.05 -10.82 -7.29
N SER A 125 -14.77 -11.81 -8.15
CA SER A 125 -13.67 -11.73 -9.11
C SER A 125 -13.90 -10.61 -10.13
N ARG A 126 -12.82 -9.92 -10.50
CA ARG A 126 -12.82 -8.91 -11.56
C ARG A 126 -11.78 -9.26 -12.61
N ALA A 127 -12.16 -9.19 -13.88
CA ALA A 127 -11.25 -9.38 -15.00
C ALA A 127 -10.49 -8.08 -15.33
N VAL A 128 -11.15 -6.93 -15.19
CA VAL A 128 -10.53 -5.60 -15.40
C VAL A 128 -10.16 -5.05 -14.02
N LEU A 129 -8.85 -4.90 -13.78
CA LEU A 129 -8.30 -4.49 -12.48
C LEU A 129 -7.87 -3.02 -12.46
N ARG A 130 -8.61 -2.16 -13.15
CA ARG A 130 -8.44 -0.70 -13.12
C ARG A 130 -9.45 -0.05 -12.18
N LEU A 131 -9.27 1.23 -11.89
CA LEU A 131 -10.28 2.02 -11.20
C LEU A 131 -11.59 1.96 -11.99
N PRO A 132 -12.73 1.65 -11.32
CA PRO A 132 -14.00 1.52 -12.02
C PRO A 132 -14.54 2.88 -12.51
N GLY A 133 -15.33 2.84 -13.57
CA GLY A 133 -16.02 4.00 -14.11
C GLY A 133 -15.10 5.05 -14.70
N LYS A 134 -15.31 6.31 -14.35
CA LYS A 134 -14.60 7.48 -14.89
C LYS A 134 -13.54 8.05 -13.95
N GLN A 135 -13.13 7.32 -12.92
CA GLN A 135 -12.20 7.81 -11.90
C GLN A 135 -10.81 8.17 -12.47
N GLU A 136 -10.25 7.36 -13.40
CA GLU A 136 -8.98 7.71 -14.06
C GLU A 136 -9.12 8.99 -14.90
N ALA A 137 -10.22 9.16 -15.63
CA ALA A 137 -10.50 10.38 -16.40
C ALA A 137 -10.72 11.60 -15.51
N LEU A 138 -11.26 11.41 -14.31
CA LEU A 138 -11.34 12.46 -13.29
C LEU A 138 -9.93 12.89 -12.85
N LEU A 139 -9.02 11.95 -12.56
CA LEU A 139 -7.63 12.26 -12.21
C LEU A 139 -6.91 13.01 -13.34
N ASP A 140 -7.09 12.60 -14.62
CA ASP A 140 -6.60 13.31 -15.79
C ASP A 140 -7.10 14.77 -15.83
N THR A 141 -8.34 14.99 -15.43
CA THR A 141 -8.93 16.32 -15.37
C THR A 141 -8.33 17.14 -14.24
N LEU A 142 -8.20 16.57 -13.05
CA LEU A 142 -7.61 17.24 -11.88
C LEU A 142 -6.14 17.64 -12.14
N ARG A 143 -5.38 16.82 -12.87
CA ARG A 143 -3.99 17.12 -13.20
C ARG A 143 -3.83 18.42 -14.02
N LYS A 144 -4.84 18.78 -14.82
CA LYS A 144 -4.87 20.03 -15.60
C LYS A 144 -4.89 21.31 -14.73
N ALA A 145 -5.21 21.18 -13.45
CA ALA A 145 -5.14 22.32 -12.50
C ALA A 145 -3.69 22.75 -12.19
N GLY A 146 -2.68 21.92 -12.48
CA GLY A 146 -1.28 22.21 -12.20
C GLY A 146 -0.94 22.26 -10.69
N LYS A 147 -1.79 21.67 -9.84
CA LYS A 147 -1.61 21.63 -8.39
C LYS A 147 -1.04 20.28 -7.97
N PRO A 148 -0.35 20.20 -6.81
CA PRO A 148 0.04 18.92 -6.23
C PRO A 148 -1.18 18.00 -6.06
N LEU A 149 -1.07 16.76 -6.52
CA LEU A 149 -2.15 15.79 -6.51
C LEU A 149 -1.79 14.60 -5.61
N VAL A 150 -2.52 14.46 -4.52
CA VAL A 150 -2.47 13.31 -3.62
C VAL A 150 -3.62 12.39 -3.97
N VAL A 151 -3.34 11.11 -4.22
CA VAL A 151 -4.36 10.09 -4.46
C VAL A 151 -4.43 9.16 -3.25
N VAL A 152 -5.61 9.05 -2.65
CA VAL A 152 -5.94 8.07 -1.62
C VAL A 152 -6.77 6.98 -2.27
N LEU A 153 -6.24 5.76 -2.24
CA LEU A 153 -6.85 4.58 -2.83
C LEU A 153 -7.60 3.78 -1.77
N MET A 154 -8.83 3.38 -2.07
CA MET A 154 -9.63 2.49 -1.22
C MET A 154 -10.18 1.34 -2.07
N ASN A 155 -9.58 0.17 -1.92
CA ASN A 155 -9.90 -1.03 -2.69
C ASN A 155 -9.56 -2.29 -1.90
N GLY A 156 -10.14 -3.42 -2.30
CA GLY A 156 -9.94 -4.70 -1.61
C GLY A 156 -8.99 -5.64 -2.32
N ARG A 157 -8.25 -5.17 -3.33
CA ARG A 157 -7.31 -5.97 -4.15
C ARG A 157 -6.25 -5.08 -4.78
N PRO A 158 -5.09 -5.62 -5.17
CA PRO A 158 -4.17 -4.90 -6.05
C PRO A 158 -4.84 -4.53 -7.37
N LEU A 159 -4.69 -3.29 -7.80
CA LEU A 159 -5.18 -2.76 -9.07
C LEU A 159 -4.01 -2.45 -10.02
N CYS A 160 -4.30 -2.37 -11.32
CA CYS A 160 -3.38 -1.89 -12.34
C CYS A 160 -3.41 -0.35 -12.34
N LEU A 161 -2.46 0.27 -11.66
CA LEU A 161 -2.46 1.70 -11.35
C LEU A 161 -1.39 2.50 -12.12
N GLU A 162 -0.83 1.97 -13.21
CA GLU A 162 0.25 2.65 -13.93
C GLU A 162 -0.16 4.06 -14.41
N SER A 163 -1.39 4.22 -14.88
CA SER A 163 -1.95 5.52 -15.28
C SER A 163 -2.06 6.47 -14.08
N VAL A 164 -2.54 5.97 -12.94
CA VAL A 164 -2.70 6.76 -11.72
C VAL A 164 -1.34 7.17 -11.16
N ASP A 165 -0.36 6.24 -11.16
CA ASP A 165 1.00 6.53 -10.69
C ASP A 165 1.66 7.65 -11.49
N LYS A 166 1.48 7.68 -12.82
CA LYS A 166 2.03 8.75 -13.67
C LYS A 166 1.44 10.12 -13.36
N GLN A 167 0.21 10.19 -12.87
CA GLN A 167 -0.51 11.43 -12.59
C GLN A 167 -0.32 11.94 -11.17
N ALA A 168 -0.28 11.05 -10.19
CA ALA A 168 -0.19 11.41 -8.78
C ALA A 168 1.21 11.87 -8.38
N ASP A 169 1.31 12.90 -7.54
CA ASP A 169 2.55 13.29 -6.87
C ASP A 169 2.76 12.48 -5.58
N ALA A 170 1.67 12.08 -4.91
CA ALA A 170 1.72 11.12 -3.80
C ALA A 170 0.54 10.15 -3.88
N MET A 171 0.75 8.91 -3.43
CA MET A 171 -0.27 7.85 -3.42
C MET A 171 -0.26 7.12 -2.09
N LEU A 172 -1.43 7.02 -1.47
CA LEU A 172 -1.66 6.30 -0.23
C LEU A 172 -2.69 5.20 -0.47
N GLU A 173 -2.30 3.93 -0.34
CA GLU A 173 -3.21 2.79 -0.35
C GLU A 173 -3.80 2.62 1.05
N ALA A 174 -5.07 2.91 1.20
CA ALA A 174 -5.78 2.86 2.47
C ALA A 174 -6.63 1.60 2.65
N TRP A 175 -6.80 0.78 1.63
CA TRP A 175 -7.65 -0.40 1.63
C TRP A 175 -9.11 -0.03 1.96
N PHE A 176 -9.78 -0.82 2.81
CA PHE A 176 -11.07 -0.47 3.42
C PHE A 176 -10.86 -0.16 4.91
N PRO A 177 -10.67 1.12 5.29
CA PRO A 177 -10.21 1.50 6.64
C PRO A 177 -11.25 1.35 7.75
N GLY A 178 -12.50 1.04 7.41
CA GLY A 178 -13.57 0.84 8.39
C GLY A 178 -14.14 2.13 8.97
N THR A 179 -14.72 2.05 10.18
CA THR A 179 -15.48 3.15 10.79
C THR A 179 -14.66 4.40 11.08
N GLN A 180 -13.35 4.27 11.32
CA GLN A 180 -12.46 5.40 11.60
C GLN A 180 -11.67 5.87 10.38
N CYS A 181 -12.15 5.54 9.18
CA CYS A 181 -11.55 5.84 7.89
C CYS A 181 -11.00 7.27 7.79
N GLY A 182 -11.84 8.26 7.91
CA GLY A 182 -11.45 9.65 7.71
C GLY A 182 -10.43 10.17 8.73
N ASN A 183 -10.59 9.77 10.01
CA ASN A 183 -9.63 10.15 11.04
C ASN A 183 -8.26 9.52 10.78
N ALA A 184 -8.22 8.24 10.41
CA ALA A 184 -6.98 7.52 10.13
C ALA A 184 -6.27 8.06 8.87
N VAL A 185 -7.02 8.33 7.78
CA VAL A 185 -6.47 8.96 6.58
C VAL A 185 -5.89 10.34 6.90
N ALA A 186 -6.62 11.17 7.66
CA ALA A 186 -6.12 12.49 8.05
C ALA A 186 -4.87 12.40 8.93
N ASP A 187 -4.77 11.42 9.85
CA ASP A 187 -3.57 11.23 10.66
C ASP A 187 -2.33 10.95 9.82
N VAL A 188 -2.47 10.12 8.79
CA VAL A 188 -1.38 9.82 7.88
C VAL A 188 -1.09 11.03 6.99
N LEU A 189 -2.08 11.60 6.31
CA LEU A 189 -1.85 12.71 5.38
C LEU A 189 -1.20 13.94 6.01
N PHE A 190 -1.48 14.21 7.29
CA PHE A 190 -0.95 15.39 8.02
C PHE A 190 0.15 15.04 9.03
N GLY A 191 0.70 13.84 8.97
CA GLY A 191 1.93 13.45 9.67
C GLY A 191 1.81 13.17 11.16
N ASP A 192 0.60 12.97 11.71
CA ASP A 192 0.44 12.48 13.09
C ASP A 192 0.85 11.02 13.23
N ILE A 193 0.78 10.29 12.12
CA ILE A 193 1.28 8.93 11.99
C ILE A 193 2.19 8.85 10.77
N VAL A 194 3.41 8.39 10.99
CA VAL A 194 4.39 8.10 9.95
C VAL A 194 4.08 6.72 9.37
N PRO A 195 3.78 6.61 8.06
CA PRO A 195 3.45 5.33 7.44
C PRO A 195 4.64 4.37 7.50
N ALA A 196 4.35 3.11 7.80
CA ALA A 196 5.34 2.04 7.91
C ALA A 196 4.87 0.73 7.26
N ALA A 197 3.61 0.62 6.88
CA ALA A 197 3.06 -0.61 6.33
C ALA A 197 3.70 -0.97 4.99
N LYS A 198 3.75 -2.28 4.72
CA LYS A 198 4.25 -2.84 3.47
C LYS A 198 3.15 -3.64 2.76
N LEU A 199 3.19 -3.65 1.44
CA LEU A 199 2.23 -4.40 0.63
C LEU A 199 2.31 -5.90 0.91
N THR A 200 1.16 -6.54 1.08
CA THR A 200 0.99 -7.97 1.27
C THR A 200 0.65 -8.71 -0.03
N ALA A 201 0.58 -7.98 -1.14
CA ALA A 201 0.42 -8.49 -2.50
C ALA A 201 1.11 -7.55 -3.48
N SER A 202 1.56 -8.08 -4.62
CA SER A 202 2.15 -7.25 -5.68
C SER A 202 1.06 -6.54 -6.49
N PHE A 203 1.27 -5.27 -6.81
CA PHE A 203 0.45 -4.51 -7.76
C PHE A 203 1.04 -4.68 -9.16
N PRO A 204 0.29 -5.26 -10.12
CA PRO A 204 0.77 -5.46 -11.48
C PRO A 204 0.77 -4.15 -12.28
N LEU A 205 1.50 -4.12 -13.38
CA LEU A 205 1.38 -3.05 -14.38
C LEU A 205 0.10 -3.23 -15.20
N THR A 206 -0.25 -4.47 -15.50
CA THR A 206 -1.41 -4.82 -16.36
C THR A 206 -2.00 -6.15 -15.94
N GLU A 207 -3.26 -6.37 -16.27
CA GLU A 207 -4.00 -7.61 -16.02
C GLU A 207 -3.32 -8.84 -16.63
N GLY A 208 -2.61 -8.67 -17.75
CA GLY A 208 -1.87 -9.76 -18.42
C GLY A 208 -0.75 -10.39 -17.59
N GLN A 209 -0.33 -9.72 -16.50
CA GLN A 209 0.70 -10.24 -15.61
C GLN A 209 0.16 -11.18 -14.49
N ILE A 210 -1.13 -11.45 -14.46
CA ILE A 210 -1.76 -12.27 -13.42
C ILE A 210 -1.76 -13.75 -13.85
N PRO A 211 -1.41 -14.68 -12.92
CA PRO A 211 -1.13 -14.52 -11.48
C PRO A 211 0.23 -13.87 -11.20
N ASN A 212 0.26 -12.94 -10.23
CA ASN A 212 1.43 -12.14 -9.91
C ASN A 212 1.94 -12.44 -8.48
N ASN A 213 2.54 -13.61 -8.33
CA ASN A 213 3.06 -14.07 -7.03
C ASN A 213 4.50 -13.59 -6.83
N TYR A 214 4.81 -13.02 -5.67
CA TYR A 214 6.18 -12.59 -5.32
C TYR A 214 7.17 -13.76 -5.23
N ASN A 215 6.66 -14.95 -4.88
CA ASN A 215 7.39 -16.19 -4.68
C ASN A 215 7.21 -17.18 -5.86
N TYR A 216 7.14 -16.65 -7.08
CA TYR A 216 7.01 -17.49 -8.27
C TYR A 216 8.17 -18.46 -8.41
N LYS A 217 7.91 -19.58 -9.09
CA LYS A 217 8.93 -20.58 -9.41
C LYS A 217 9.65 -20.19 -10.70
N ARG A 218 10.97 -20.21 -10.69
CA ARG A 218 11.79 -19.94 -11.88
C ARG A 218 11.52 -21.01 -12.95
N SER A 219 11.34 -20.54 -14.19
CA SER A 219 11.39 -21.41 -15.36
C SER A 219 12.84 -21.63 -15.83
N GLY A 220 13.07 -22.58 -16.74
CA GLY A 220 14.38 -22.76 -17.36
C GLY A 220 14.84 -21.57 -18.24
N ARG A 221 13.90 -20.64 -18.55
CA ARG A 221 14.16 -19.43 -19.36
C ARG A 221 13.52 -18.21 -18.67
N PRO A 222 14.06 -17.78 -17.56
CA PRO A 222 13.49 -16.64 -16.82
C PRO A 222 13.57 -15.34 -17.62
N GLY A 223 12.60 -14.45 -17.39
CA GLY A 223 12.43 -13.21 -18.18
C GLY A 223 13.51 -12.16 -18.00
N ASP A 224 14.37 -12.29 -16.99
CA ASP A 224 15.52 -11.44 -16.70
C ASP A 224 16.79 -11.81 -17.52
N MET A 225 16.74 -12.89 -18.27
CA MET A 225 17.85 -13.32 -19.11
C MET A 225 17.89 -12.53 -20.44
N PRO A 226 19.08 -12.30 -21.04
CA PRO A 226 19.23 -11.46 -22.23
C PRO A 226 18.76 -12.12 -23.54
N TYR A 227 18.27 -13.34 -23.48
CA TYR A 227 17.86 -14.10 -24.67
C TYR A 227 16.45 -13.75 -25.14
N SER A 228 16.19 -13.83 -26.44
CA SER A 228 14.88 -13.57 -27.03
C SER A 228 13.80 -14.58 -26.64
N SER A 229 14.19 -15.84 -26.34
CA SER A 229 13.26 -16.95 -25.99
C SER A 229 13.06 -17.07 -24.47
N THR A 230 12.72 -15.98 -23.80
CA THR A 230 12.48 -15.96 -22.34
C THR A 230 11.01 -15.83 -22.01
N VAL A 231 10.61 -16.24 -20.81
CA VAL A 231 9.22 -16.11 -20.31
C VAL A 231 8.98 -14.67 -19.90
N ARG A 232 8.47 -13.86 -20.85
CA ARG A 232 8.14 -12.44 -20.63
C ARG A 232 7.05 -11.98 -21.58
N HIS A 233 6.39 -10.86 -21.23
CA HIS A 233 5.59 -10.10 -22.17
C HIS A 233 6.50 -9.29 -23.12
N ILE A 234 6.08 -9.09 -24.36
CA ILE A 234 6.85 -8.30 -25.34
C ILE A 234 6.55 -6.81 -25.26
N ASP A 235 5.43 -6.46 -24.67
CA ASP A 235 4.83 -5.11 -24.65
C ASP A 235 4.85 -4.42 -23.29
N VAL A 236 5.17 -5.16 -22.21
CA VAL A 236 5.32 -4.61 -20.87
C VAL A 236 6.60 -5.10 -20.18
N PRO A 237 7.24 -4.28 -19.32
CA PRO A 237 8.40 -4.69 -18.57
C PRO A 237 8.10 -5.88 -17.64
N ASN A 238 9.10 -6.76 -17.47
CA ASN A 238 9.00 -7.90 -16.54
C ASN A 238 9.23 -7.46 -15.08
N ARG A 239 8.40 -6.55 -14.60
CA ARG A 239 8.41 -6.04 -13.22
C ARG A 239 6.99 -5.70 -12.76
N ASN A 240 6.81 -5.61 -11.46
CA ASN A 240 5.59 -5.08 -10.87
C ASN A 240 5.60 -3.55 -10.86
N LEU A 241 4.43 -2.93 -10.81
CA LEU A 241 4.33 -1.51 -10.47
C LEU A 241 4.83 -1.30 -9.03
N TYR A 242 4.26 -2.05 -8.08
CA TYR A 242 4.71 -2.11 -6.70
C TYR A 242 4.81 -3.58 -6.26
N PRO A 243 5.99 -4.08 -5.86
CA PRO A 243 6.14 -5.47 -5.47
C PRO A 243 5.61 -5.74 -4.05
N PHE A 244 5.36 -7.00 -3.74
CA PHE A 244 5.14 -7.47 -2.38
C PHE A 244 6.25 -6.98 -1.45
N GLY A 245 5.88 -6.55 -0.25
CA GLY A 245 6.82 -6.02 0.74
C GLY A 245 7.20 -4.54 0.51
N TYR A 246 6.70 -3.90 -0.55
CA TYR A 246 6.95 -2.49 -0.83
C TYR A 246 6.10 -1.58 0.05
N GLY A 247 6.66 -0.44 0.43
CA GLY A 247 5.99 0.64 1.13
C GLY A 247 7.01 1.70 1.55
N LEU A 248 6.68 2.96 1.34
CA LEU A 248 7.50 4.11 1.73
C LEU A 248 7.16 4.57 3.15
N SER A 249 7.97 5.47 3.66
CA SER A 249 7.76 6.20 4.91
C SER A 249 8.03 7.69 4.71
N TYR A 250 7.72 8.52 5.70
CA TYR A 250 8.15 9.93 5.72
C TYR A 250 9.60 10.09 6.17
N THR A 251 10.17 9.04 6.73
CA THR A 251 11.60 8.95 7.06
C THR A 251 12.29 7.92 6.16
N THR A 252 13.62 7.85 6.23
CA THR A 252 14.43 6.91 5.47
C THR A 252 15.22 6.01 6.41
N PHE A 253 15.46 4.77 5.97
CA PHE A 253 16.25 3.81 6.73
C PHE A 253 17.39 3.29 5.88
N SER A 254 18.57 3.14 6.50
CA SER A 254 19.70 2.44 5.91
C SER A 254 19.91 1.12 6.64
N TYR A 255 20.29 0.11 5.89
CA TYR A 255 20.60 -1.22 6.40
C TYR A 255 22.11 -1.42 6.38
N GLY A 256 22.65 -1.86 7.49
CA GLY A 256 24.02 -2.30 7.59
C GLY A 256 24.25 -3.65 6.93
N GLU A 257 25.43 -4.21 7.12
CA GLU A 257 25.74 -5.55 6.64
C GLU A 257 25.00 -6.62 7.44
N MET A 258 24.37 -7.56 6.73
CA MET A 258 23.68 -8.70 7.33
C MET A 258 24.69 -9.64 7.96
N GLN A 259 24.50 -9.96 9.23
CA GLN A 259 25.26 -10.97 9.95
C GLN A 259 24.50 -12.27 9.94
N CYS A 260 25.08 -13.32 9.36
CA CYS A 260 24.48 -14.64 9.25
C CYS A 260 25.60 -15.69 9.34
N PRO A 261 25.61 -16.56 10.34
CA PRO A 261 26.52 -17.70 10.40
C PRO A 261 26.33 -18.62 9.17
N THR A 262 27.36 -19.38 8.88
CA THR A 262 27.35 -20.33 7.74
C THR A 262 26.71 -21.68 8.07
N ALA A 263 26.36 -21.92 9.35
CA ALA A 263 25.76 -23.18 9.79
C ALA A 263 24.74 -22.95 10.90
N PHE A 264 23.77 -23.83 11.00
CA PHE A 264 22.82 -23.90 12.11
C PHE A 264 23.50 -24.36 13.40
N ASP A 265 22.98 -23.87 14.54
CA ASP A 265 23.40 -24.36 15.85
C ASP A 265 22.91 -25.82 16.11
N ASP A 266 23.36 -26.43 17.21
CA ASP A 266 23.00 -27.79 17.61
C ASP A 266 21.48 -27.99 17.83
N LYS A 267 20.72 -26.91 17.97
CA LYS A 267 19.26 -26.90 18.11
C LYS A 267 18.53 -26.63 16.80
N GLY A 268 19.27 -26.52 15.69
CA GLY A 268 18.72 -26.27 14.36
C GLY A 268 18.26 -24.84 14.13
N PHE A 269 18.90 -23.86 14.78
CA PHE A 269 18.60 -22.44 14.56
C PHE A 269 19.79 -21.71 13.94
N LEU A 270 19.46 -20.76 13.07
CA LEU A 270 20.37 -19.82 12.46
C LEU A 270 20.01 -18.39 12.89
N PRO A 271 20.83 -17.73 13.70
CA PRO A 271 20.61 -16.33 14.03
C PRO A 271 21.01 -15.46 12.83
N VAL A 272 20.09 -14.60 12.40
CA VAL A 272 20.32 -13.60 11.33
C VAL A 272 20.07 -12.23 11.91
N SER A 273 21.00 -11.30 11.76
CA SER A 273 20.83 -9.95 12.28
C SER A 273 21.29 -8.88 11.30
N VAL A 274 20.73 -7.68 11.44
CA VAL A 274 21.11 -6.49 10.68
C VAL A 274 20.90 -5.25 11.54
N ASP A 275 21.81 -4.29 11.43
CA ASP A 275 21.64 -2.98 12.03
C ASP A 275 20.85 -2.08 11.08
N VAL A 276 19.79 -1.47 11.60
CA VAL A 276 18.90 -0.56 10.83
C VAL A 276 18.97 0.82 11.45
N THR A 277 19.37 1.81 10.66
CA THR A 277 19.50 3.21 11.07
C THR A 277 18.43 4.06 10.44
N ASN A 278 17.74 4.85 11.25
CA ASN A 278 16.85 5.89 10.76
C ASN A 278 17.67 7.11 10.33
N THR A 279 17.83 7.30 9.03
CA THR A 279 18.63 8.37 8.42
C THR A 279 17.79 9.59 8.03
N GLY A 280 16.48 9.53 8.22
CA GLY A 280 15.56 10.58 7.82
C GLY A 280 15.25 11.60 8.93
N ASN A 281 14.16 12.34 8.73
CA ASN A 281 13.84 13.50 9.56
C ASN A 281 12.72 13.25 10.59
N TYR A 282 12.10 12.08 10.59
CA TYR A 282 11.01 11.72 11.49
C TYR A 282 11.36 10.47 12.28
N ASP A 283 10.88 10.40 13.51
CA ASP A 283 10.80 9.13 14.22
C ASP A 283 9.86 8.21 13.44
N GLY A 284 10.21 6.94 13.31
CA GLY A 284 9.39 6.04 12.48
C GLY A 284 9.56 4.58 12.84
N GLU A 285 8.61 3.79 12.33
CA GLU A 285 8.69 2.34 12.38
C GLU A 285 9.18 1.81 11.02
N GLU A 286 10.02 0.78 11.02
CA GLU A 286 10.37 0.02 9.82
C GLU A 286 9.90 -1.42 9.97
N ILE A 287 9.41 -2.02 8.89
CA ILE A 287 9.12 -3.45 8.81
C ILE A 287 10.28 -4.13 8.11
N VAL A 288 11.20 -4.64 8.92
CA VAL A 288 12.36 -5.41 8.45
C VAL A 288 11.90 -6.80 8.04
N GLN A 289 12.23 -7.25 6.83
CA GLN A 289 11.75 -8.49 6.23
C GLN A 289 12.94 -9.41 5.95
N LEU A 290 12.85 -10.67 6.39
CA LEU A 290 13.83 -11.71 6.12
C LEU A 290 13.31 -12.64 5.01
N TYR A 291 14.02 -12.67 3.89
CA TYR A 291 13.74 -13.57 2.78
C TYR A 291 14.84 -14.64 2.66
N VAL A 292 14.43 -15.84 2.29
CA VAL A 292 15.34 -16.95 1.96
C VAL A 292 15.12 -17.34 0.50
N ALA A 293 16.21 -17.54 -0.23
CA ALA A 293 16.22 -18.07 -1.59
C ALA A 293 17.05 -19.36 -1.63
N ASP A 294 16.39 -20.49 -1.84
CA ASP A 294 17.02 -21.76 -2.07
C ASP A 294 17.52 -21.81 -3.53
N LYS A 295 18.83 -21.97 -3.72
CA LYS A 295 19.46 -21.87 -5.05
C LYS A 295 19.50 -23.19 -5.79
N VAL A 296 19.60 -24.30 -5.04
CA VAL A 296 19.73 -25.66 -5.60
C VAL A 296 18.94 -26.61 -4.71
N ALA A 297 17.95 -27.27 -5.27
CA ALA A 297 17.15 -28.27 -4.56
C ALA A 297 16.68 -29.34 -5.53
N SER A 298 16.27 -30.50 -5.01
CA SER A 298 15.70 -31.62 -5.80
C SER A 298 14.37 -31.24 -6.48
N MET A 299 13.68 -30.22 -5.98
CA MET A 299 12.44 -29.66 -6.52
C MET A 299 12.62 -28.19 -6.87
N VAL A 300 11.85 -27.70 -7.86
CA VAL A 300 11.85 -26.27 -8.21
C VAL A 300 11.33 -25.44 -7.03
N ARG A 301 12.20 -24.61 -6.49
CA ARG A 301 11.90 -23.73 -5.34
C ARG A 301 11.45 -22.34 -5.80
N PRO A 302 10.69 -21.63 -4.95
CA PRO A 302 10.40 -20.22 -5.18
C PRO A 302 11.66 -19.36 -5.29
N VAL A 303 11.60 -18.28 -6.08
CA VAL A 303 12.74 -17.34 -6.21
C VAL A 303 13.17 -16.74 -4.88
N LYS A 304 12.23 -16.58 -3.95
CA LYS A 304 12.43 -16.20 -2.55
C LYS A 304 11.16 -16.45 -1.75
N GLU A 305 11.31 -16.66 -0.45
CA GLU A 305 10.20 -16.85 0.49
C GLU A 305 10.41 -15.95 1.71
N LEU A 306 9.37 -15.21 2.13
CA LEU A 306 9.39 -14.47 3.37
C LEU A 306 9.36 -15.44 4.55
N LYS A 307 10.42 -15.48 5.34
CA LYS A 307 10.55 -16.37 6.51
C LYS A 307 10.44 -15.63 7.85
N GLY A 308 10.52 -14.30 7.83
CA GLY A 308 10.31 -13.52 9.03
C GLY A 308 10.12 -12.03 8.75
N PHE A 309 9.44 -11.34 9.64
CA PHE A 309 9.37 -9.88 9.63
C PHE A 309 9.24 -9.33 11.05
N GLN A 310 9.76 -8.15 11.26
CA GLN A 310 9.64 -7.43 12.53
C GLN A 310 9.35 -5.96 12.27
N LYS A 311 8.39 -5.41 13.01
CA LYS A 311 8.08 -3.99 13.02
C LYS A 311 8.84 -3.34 14.18
N VAL A 312 9.77 -2.46 13.87
CA VAL A 312 10.71 -1.87 14.83
C VAL A 312 10.62 -0.36 14.79
N PHE A 313 10.31 0.26 15.93
CA PHE A 313 10.37 1.71 16.08
C PHE A 313 11.81 2.17 16.25
N ILE A 314 12.27 3.10 15.40
CA ILE A 314 13.63 3.64 15.39
C ILE A 314 13.54 5.17 15.39
N PRO A 315 13.92 5.84 16.51
CA PRO A 315 13.99 7.28 16.57
C PRO A 315 14.94 7.85 15.51
N LYS A 316 14.68 9.08 15.07
CA LYS A 316 15.54 9.81 14.13
C LYS A 316 17.00 9.79 14.59
N GLY A 317 17.91 9.44 13.67
CA GLY A 317 19.35 9.38 13.89
C GLY A 317 19.83 8.19 14.72
N GLN A 318 18.92 7.29 15.14
CA GLN A 318 19.31 6.12 15.92
C GLN A 318 19.42 4.86 15.06
N THR A 319 20.21 3.93 15.56
CA THR A 319 20.38 2.59 14.99
C THR A 319 19.80 1.56 15.96
N LYS A 320 19.12 0.55 15.43
CA LYS A 320 18.70 -0.64 16.17
C LYS A 320 19.12 -1.89 15.47
N ARG A 321 19.62 -2.84 16.24
CA ARG A 321 19.88 -4.19 15.77
C ARG A 321 18.58 -4.97 15.73
N VAL A 322 18.29 -5.58 14.59
CA VAL A 322 17.14 -6.45 14.37
C VAL A 322 17.62 -7.87 14.18
N GLU A 323 17.06 -8.80 14.97
CA GLU A 323 17.52 -10.18 15.01
C GLU A 323 16.36 -11.12 14.65
N PHE A 324 16.65 -12.08 13.78
CA PHE A 324 15.76 -13.18 13.43
C PHE A 324 16.39 -14.50 13.87
N LYS A 325 15.56 -15.45 14.22
CA LYS A 325 15.96 -16.81 14.53
C LYS A 325 15.28 -17.76 13.56
N LEU A 326 15.99 -18.12 12.48
CA LEU A 326 15.49 -19.00 11.46
C LEU A 326 15.64 -20.46 11.93
N ASN A 327 14.56 -21.23 11.90
CA ASN A 327 14.63 -22.67 12.19
C ASN A 327 14.97 -23.45 10.90
N VAL A 328 15.82 -24.43 10.99
CA VAL A 328 16.18 -25.30 9.85
C VAL A 328 14.93 -25.93 9.19
N LYS A 329 13.91 -26.26 9.98
CA LYS A 329 12.63 -26.78 9.46
C LYS A 329 11.86 -25.78 8.60
N ASP A 330 12.08 -24.47 8.77
CA ASP A 330 11.45 -23.43 7.94
C ASP A 330 11.98 -23.42 6.50
N LEU A 331 13.11 -24.11 6.24
CA LEU A 331 13.70 -24.29 4.91
C LEU A 331 13.16 -25.53 4.21
N GLY A 332 12.46 -26.40 4.94
CA GLY A 332 11.94 -27.65 4.40
C GLY A 332 10.84 -27.45 3.35
N PHE A 333 10.68 -28.49 2.54
CA PHE A 333 9.64 -28.57 1.52
C PHE A 333 9.21 -30.04 1.30
N TRP A 334 8.07 -30.21 0.64
CA TRP A 334 7.59 -31.52 0.24
C TRP A 334 8.21 -31.92 -1.09
N ASN A 335 8.91 -33.06 -1.12
CA ASN A 335 9.48 -33.64 -2.33
C ASN A 335 8.43 -34.45 -3.14
N ASN A 336 8.83 -35.00 -4.26
CA ASN A 336 7.96 -35.81 -5.14
C ASN A 336 7.51 -37.17 -4.52
N LEU A 337 8.13 -37.59 -3.41
CA LEU A 337 7.72 -38.74 -2.63
C LEU A 337 6.80 -38.37 -1.46
N MET A 338 6.30 -37.16 -1.40
CA MET A 338 5.47 -36.61 -0.31
C MET A 338 6.17 -36.68 1.06
N GLN A 339 7.47 -36.55 1.08
CA GLN A 339 8.27 -36.44 2.30
C GLN A 339 8.67 -34.99 2.53
N TYR A 340 8.54 -34.51 3.76
CA TYR A 340 9.04 -33.20 4.16
C TYR A 340 10.53 -33.27 4.43
N VAL A 341 11.32 -32.61 3.60
CA VAL A 341 12.78 -32.69 3.63
C VAL A 341 13.41 -31.32 3.74
N VAL A 342 14.57 -31.27 4.35
CA VAL A 342 15.52 -30.14 4.28
C VAL A 342 16.74 -30.68 3.55
N GLU A 343 17.10 -30.01 2.48
CA GLU A 343 18.27 -30.38 1.68
C GLU A 343 19.42 -29.40 1.94
N PRO A 344 20.69 -29.83 1.80
CA PRO A 344 21.87 -28.98 1.96
C PRO A 344 21.97 -27.91 0.90
#